data_aa7581869f2db3f53fa6ad16a927c8fc
#
_entry.id   aa7581869f2db3f53fa6ad16a927c8fc
#
_cell.length_a   1.000
_cell.length_b   1.000
_cell.length_c   1.000
_cell.angle_alpha   90.00
_cell.angle_beta   90.00
_cell.angle_gamma   90.00
#
_symmetry.space_group_name_H-M   'P 1'
#
loop_
_entity.id
_entity.type
_entity.pdbx_description
1 polymer ?
#
loop_
_entity_poly.entity_id
_entity_poly.type
_entity_poly.pdbx_seq_one_letter_code
_entity_poly.pdbx_strand_id
1 'polypeptide(L)'
;MEPLFFGPDDHSLFGWLHLPAGRAPRRTAVVLCHPFGQEFVLAHRAFHGFARLLAEAGFATLRFDWWGTGDSHGDLEEARLETWTRDVALAMRTVRERVKCDDVALAGMRLGATLAALAGADAPLAALLLWDPVVDGATFLRELQVAHWRETKTGAPPAAFDAPLTEASGFPVGDRLRDDLRALDLRATPLDRDVPVLWAGTQRSAEGASVPAAAPRDALLRTWRERGVAVELQPLPAPAVWEEDEQRVLVPRLALESAVRWMEAAC
;
A
#
# COMPACT_ATOMS: atom_id res chain seq x y z
N MET A 1 -19.22 5.49 8.50
CA MET A 1 -18.05 4.62 8.72
C MET A 1 -18.45 3.55 9.71
N GLU A 2 -18.27 2.29 9.39
CA GLU A 2 -18.70 1.12 10.15
C GLU A 2 -17.53 0.18 10.40
N PRO A 3 -17.25 -0.23 11.66
CA PRO A 3 -16.27 -1.26 11.94
C PRO A 3 -16.83 -2.63 11.56
N LEU A 4 -15.98 -3.52 11.08
CA LEU A 4 -16.38 -4.90 10.80
C LEU A 4 -15.21 -5.85 10.99
N PHE A 5 -15.53 -7.07 11.42
CA PHE A 5 -14.67 -8.23 11.27
C PHE A 5 -15.13 -9.04 10.08
N PHE A 6 -14.20 -9.60 9.32
CA PHE A 6 -14.49 -10.40 8.12
C PHE A 6 -13.43 -11.48 7.90
N GLY A 7 -13.82 -12.51 7.19
CA GLY A 7 -12.99 -13.69 6.98
C GLY A 7 -13.40 -14.85 7.89
N PRO A 8 -12.73 -16.01 7.78
CA PRO A 8 -12.96 -17.13 8.68
C PRO A 8 -12.42 -16.84 10.09
N ASP A 9 -12.91 -17.57 11.11
CA ASP A 9 -12.59 -17.30 12.52
C ASP A 9 -11.09 -17.37 12.82
N ASP A 10 -10.37 -18.28 12.19
CA ASP A 10 -8.92 -18.46 12.32
C ASP A 10 -8.09 -17.49 11.45
N HIS A 11 -8.77 -16.69 10.64
CA HIS A 11 -8.18 -15.65 9.79
C HIS A 11 -9.08 -14.42 9.70
N SER A 12 -9.61 -13.99 10.84
CA SER A 12 -10.50 -12.85 10.93
C SER A 12 -9.72 -11.55 10.81
N LEU A 13 -10.08 -10.71 9.86
CA LEU A 13 -9.49 -9.39 9.66
C LEU A 13 -10.42 -8.31 10.19
N PHE A 14 -9.84 -7.27 10.78
CA PHE A 14 -10.56 -6.07 11.19
C PHE A 14 -10.47 -4.99 10.12
N GLY A 15 -11.57 -4.26 9.90
CA GLY A 15 -11.59 -3.16 8.95
C GLY A 15 -12.64 -2.10 9.26
N TRP A 16 -12.52 -1.00 8.52
CA TRP A 16 -13.44 0.13 8.53
C TRP A 16 -14.05 0.31 7.14
N LEU A 17 -15.36 0.11 7.02
CA LEU A 17 -16.11 0.38 5.80
C LEU A 17 -16.63 1.82 5.82
N HIS A 18 -16.14 2.64 4.90
CA HIS A 18 -16.65 3.98 4.63
C HIS A 18 -17.71 3.89 3.55
N LEU A 19 -18.97 4.13 3.92
CA LEU A 19 -20.06 4.15 2.96
C LEU A 19 -20.09 5.49 2.19
N PRO A 20 -20.60 5.50 0.94
CA PRO A 20 -20.78 6.70 0.15
C PRO A 20 -21.50 7.80 0.93
N ALA A 21 -20.97 9.03 0.85
CA ALA A 21 -21.52 10.19 1.53
C ALA A 21 -21.49 11.41 0.60
N GLY A 22 -22.61 12.05 0.41
CA GLY A 22 -22.70 13.32 -0.35
C GLY A 22 -22.98 13.17 -1.84
N ARG A 23 -22.49 12.13 -2.52
CA ARG A 23 -22.80 11.81 -3.92
C ARG A 23 -23.53 10.47 -4.05
N ALA A 24 -24.18 10.24 -5.20
CA ALA A 24 -24.78 8.94 -5.50
C ALA A 24 -23.72 7.83 -5.42
N PRO A 25 -24.04 6.66 -4.85
CA PRO A 25 -23.13 5.53 -4.78
C PRO A 25 -22.67 5.10 -6.17
N ARG A 26 -21.38 4.86 -6.31
CA ARG A 26 -20.78 4.28 -7.51
C ARG A 26 -20.90 2.77 -7.49
N ARG A 27 -20.83 2.15 -8.67
CA ARG A 27 -20.85 0.68 -8.80
C ARG A 27 -19.51 0.03 -8.49
N THR A 28 -18.45 0.84 -8.36
CA THR A 28 -17.11 0.42 -7.98
C THR A 28 -16.86 0.72 -6.50
N ALA A 29 -16.36 -0.26 -5.75
CA ALA A 29 -15.82 -0.06 -4.42
C ALA A 29 -14.29 0.05 -4.45
N VAL A 30 -13.69 0.60 -3.40
CA VAL A 30 -12.23 0.73 -3.26
C VAL A 30 -11.74 0.00 -2.03
N VAL A 31 -10.69 -0.81 -2.18
CA VAL A 31 -9.95 -1.39 -1.06
C VAL A 31 -8.63 -0.65 -0.92
N LEU A 32 -8.34 -0.16 0.29
CA LEU A 32 -7.11 0.57 0.61
C LEU A 32 -6.10 -0.34 1.30
N CYS A 33 -4.94 -0.51 0.69
CA CYS A 33 -3.83 -1.33 1.14
C CYS A 33 -2.74 -0.45 1.76
N HIS A 34 -2.65 -0.45 3.09
CA HIS A 34 -1.74 0.42 3.82
C HIS A 34 -0.27 -0.08 3.81
N PRO A 35 0.72 0.81 4.12
CA PRO A 35 2.12 0.42 4.26
C PRO A 35 2.36 -0.52 5.44
N PHE A 36 3.58 -1.03 5.55
CA PHE A 36 4.02 -1.89 6.65
C PHE A 36 4.58 -1.08 7.83
N GLY A 37 4.34 -1.55 9.06
CA GLY A 37 5.05 -1.13 10.26
C GLY A 37 4.94 0.37 10.55
N GLN A 38 6.07 1.01 10.86
CA GLN A 38 6.13 2.43 11.19
C GLN A 38 5.63 3.33 10.04
N GLU A 39 5.85 2.94 8.79
CA GLU A 39 5.29 3.67 7.65
C GLU A 39 3.75 3.80 7.74
N PHE A 40 3.06 2.76 8.25
CA PHE A 40 1.60 2.81 8.46
C PHE A 40 1.22 3.76 9.61
N VAL A 41 1.95 3.70 10.72
CA VAL A 41 1.70 4.60 11.86
C VAL A 41 1.75 6.06 11.41
N LEU A 42 2.73 6.41 10.58
CA LEU A 42 2.89 7.77 10.05
C LEU A 42 1.82 8.12 9.00
N ALA A 43 1.49 7.19 8.10
CA ALA A 43 0.53 7.39 7.01
C ALA A 43 -0.95 7.21 7.42
N HIS A 44 -1.25 6.69 8.59
CA HIS A 44 -2.59 6.30 9.02
C HIS A 44 -3.63 7.43 8.88
N ARG A 45 -3.29 8.68 9.23
CA ARG A 45 -4.19 9.83 9.06
C ARG A 45 -4.44 10.17 7.59
N ALA A 46 -3.43 10.03 6.74
CA ALA A 46 -3.57 10.23 5.31
C ALA A 46 -4.51 9.16 4.71
N PHE A 47 -4.36 7.89 5.13
CA PHE A 47 -5.26 6.80 4.72
C PHE A 47 -6.70 7.01 5.17
N HIS A 48 -6.92 7.47 6.41
CA HIS A 48 -8.25 7.82 6.88
C HIS A 48 -8.84 8.99 6.06
N GLY A 49 -8.04 10.03 5.79
CA GLY A 49 -8.44 11.16 4.95
C GLY A 49 -8.77 10.73 3.52
N PHE A 50 -7.99 9.82 2.95
CA PHE A 50 -8.21 9.29 1.61
C PHE A 50 -9.53 8.50 1.53
N ALA A 51 -9.78 7.60 2.48
CA ALA A 51 -11.04 6.85 2.53
C ALA A 51 -12.27 7.76 2.66
N ARG A 52 -12.14 8.86 3.44
CA ARG A 52 -13.22 9.85 3.57
C ARG A 52 -13.48 10.58 2.25
N LEU A 53 -12.43 11.03 1.56
CA LEU A 53 -12.56 11.72 0.27
C LEU A 53 -13.14 10.79 -0.82
N LEU A 54 -12.75 9.52 -0.84
CA LEU A 54 -13.33 8.52 -1.74
C LEU A 54 -14.82 8.31 -1.43
N ALA A 55 -15.20 8.23 -0.15
CA ALA A 55 -16.60 8.12 0.24
C ALA A 55 -17.41 9.37 -0.15
N GLU A 56 -16.86 10.58 -0.02
CA GLU A 56 -17.46 11.84 -0.49
C GLU A 56 -17.62 11.85 -2.03
N ALA A 57 -16.71 11.17 -2.76
CA ALA A 57 -16.79 10.99 -4.21
C ALA A 57 -17.76 9.87 -4.65
N GLY A 58 -18.40 9.18 -3.69
CA GLY A 58 -19.39 8.13 -3.94
C GLY A 58 -18.86 6.70 -3.94
N PHE A 59 -17.59 6.47 -3.61
CA PHE A 59 -17.03 5.12 -3.51
C PHE A 59 -17.26 4.53 -2.11
N ALA A 60 -17.82 3.32 -2.03
CA ALA A 60 -17.70 2.52 -0.83
C ALA A 60 -16.22 2.14 -0.66
N THR A 61 -15.60 2.41 0.49
CA THR A 61 -14.16 2.24 0.67
C THR A 61 -13.88 1.42 1.93
N LEU A 62 -13.14 0.32 1.77
CA LEU A 62 -12.71 -0.54 2.87
C LEU A 62 -11.23 -0.29 3.17
N ARG A 63 -10.92 0.08 4.41
CA ARG A 63 -9.58 0.00 5.02
C ARG A 63 -9.58 -1.17 5.98
N PHE A 64 -8.47 -1.89 6.06
CA PHE A 64 -8.39 -3.06 6.95
C PHE A 64 -6.97 -3.20 7.49
N ASP A 65 -6.83 -3.92 8.58
CA ASP A 65 -5.55 -4.30 9.15
C ASP A 65 -5.13 -5.67 8.59
N TRP A 66 -3.85 -5.80 8.21
CA TRP A 66 -3.29 -7.06 7.74
C TRP A 66 -3.37 -8.13 8.83
N TRP A 67 -3.44 -9.38 8.44
CA TRP A 67 -3.28 -10.50 9.37
C TRP A 67 -2.02 -10.32 10.22
N GLY A 68 -2.16 -10.46 11.56
CA GLY A 68 -1.07 -10.22 12.52
C GLY A 68 -0.80 -8.75 12.85
N THR A 69 -1.66 -7.82 12.38
CA THR A 69 -1.53 -6.39 12.72
C THR A 69 -2.83 -5.81 13.28
N GLY A 70 -2.73 -4.73 14.05
CA GLY A 70 -3.88 -3.99 14.58
C GLY A 70 -4.83 -4.88 15.38
N ASP A 71 -6.11 -4.85 14.99
CA ASP A 71 -7.17 -5.66 15.59
C ASP A 71 -7.48 -6.95 14.79
N SER A 72 -6.71 -7.25 13.72
CA SER A 72 -6.82 -8.49 12.96
C SER A 72 -6.20 -9.67 13.70
N HIS A 73 -6.73 -10.87 13.44
CA HIS A 73 -6.19 -12.12 13.99
C HIS A 73 -4.74 -12.36 13.55
N GLY A 74 -3.99 -13.13 14.35
CA GLY A 74 -2.66 -13.62 14.01
C GLY A 74 -1.52 -12.93 14.76
N ASP A 75 -0.30 -13.31 14.39
CA ASP A 75 0.92 -12.77 14.95
C ASP A 75 1.83 -12.23 13.85
N LEU A 76 2.28 -11.00 13.99
CA LEU A 76 3.12 -10.34 13.00
C LEU A 76 4.46 -11.08 12.77
N GLU A 77 4.98 -11.78 13.77
CA GLU A 77 6.20 -12.61 13.62
C GLU A 77 6.01 -13.76 12.61
N GLU A 78 4.77 -14.23 12.44
CA GLU A 78 4.42 -15.28 11.50
C GLU A 78 3.94 -14.77 10.13
N ALA A 79 3.91 -13.45 9.93
CA ALA A 79 3.43 -12.83 8.71
C ALA A 79 4.21 -13.27 7.47
N ARG A 80 3.50 -13.28 6.33
CA ARG A 80 4.03 -13.59 5.00
C ARG A 80 3.41 -12.70 3.94
N LEU A 81 4.13 -12.40 2.88
CA LEU A 81 3.57 -11.65 1.74
C LEU A 81 2.40 -12.40 1.08
N GLU A 82 2.47 -13.73 1.00
CA GLU A 82 1.39 -14.56 0.47
C GLU A 82 0.10 -14.40 1.30
N THR A 83 0.22 -14.42 2.64
CA THR A 83 -0.91 -14.21 3.55
C THR A 83 -1.55 -12.85 3.32
N TRP A 84 -0.76 -11.79 3.31
CA TRP A 84 -1.26 -10.43 3.07
C TRP A 84 -1.83 -10.21 1.67
N THR A 85 -1.29 -10.88 0.66
CA THR A 85 -1.90 -10.86 -0.69
C THR A 85 -3.29 -11.51 -0.69
N ARG A 86 -3.47 -12.61 0.06
CA ARG A 86 -4.78 -13.23 0.28
C ARG A 86 -5.75 -12.34 1.07
N ASP A 87 -5.23 -11.55 2.01
CA ASP A 87 -6.03 -10.57 2.77
C ASP A 87 -6.64 -9.51 1.84
N VAL A 88 -5.87 -9.03 0.85
CA VAL A 88 -6.41 -8.14 -0.20
C VAL A 88 -7.56 -8.79 -0.95
N ALA A 89 -7.37 -10.03 -1.39
CA ALA A 89 -8.41 -10.77 -2.11
C ALA A 89 -9.67 -11.01 -1.23
N LEU A 90 -9.46 -11.27 0.07
CA LEU A 90 -10.55 -11.39 1.04
C LEU A 90 -11.29 -10.06 1.23
N ALA A 91 -10.57 -8.96 1.37
CA ALA A 91 -11.14 -7.61 1.48
C ALA A 91 -11.95 -7.23 0.22
N MET A 92 -11.46 -7.56 -0.97
CA MET A 92 -12.18 -7.35 -2.23
C MET A 92 -13.51 -8.11 -2.28
N ARG A 93 -13.52 -9.38 -1.88
CA ARG A 93 -14.76 -10.17 -1.80
C ARG A 93 -15.72 -9.58 -0.79
N THR A 94 -15.21 -9.24 0.40
CA THR A 94 -16.01 -8.68 1.50
C THR A 94 -16.70 -7.38 1.10
N VAL A 95 -15.97 -6.42 0.52
CA VAL A 95 -16.58 -5.16 0.11
C VAL A 95 -17.59 -5.36 -0.99
N ARG A 96 -17.31 -6.25 -1.97
CA ARG A 96 -18.24 -6.57 -3.06
C ARG A 96 -19.58 -7.12 -2.53
N GLU A 97 -19.52 -8.05 -1.59
CA GLU A 97 -20.70 -8.66 -0.96
C GLU A 97 -21.49 -7.68 -0.09
N ARG A 98 -20.75 -6.85 0.70
CA ARG A 98 -21.38 -5.91 1.65
C ARG A 98 -22.13 -4.79 0.98
N VAL A 99 -21.57 -4.19 -0.07
CA VAL A 99 -22.16 -3.04 -0.74
C VAL A 99 -22.82 -3.40 -2.09
N LYS A 100 -22.75 -4.67 -2.49
CA LYS A 100 -23.31 -5.19 -3.76
C LYS A 100 -22.83 -4.39 -4.98
N CYS A 101 -21.50 -4.08 -5.01
CA CYS A 101 -20.88 -3.43 -6.15
C CYS A 101 -20.48 -4.47 -7.20
N ASP A 102 -20.35 -4.01 -8.45
CA ASP A 102 -19.92 -4.88 -9.56
C ASP A 102 -18.42 -5.03 -9.58
N ASP A 103 -17.73 -3.92 -9.37
CA ASP A 103 -16.30 -3.79 -9.59
C ASP A 103 -15.58 -3.35 -8.32
N VAL A 104 -14.29 -3.70 -8.23
CA VAL A 104 -13.41 -3.27 -7.13
C VAL A 104 -12.14 -2.66 -7.73
N ALA A 105 -11.77 -1.51 -7.21
CA ALA A 105 -10.47 -0.89 -7.44
C ALA A 105 -9.58 -1.06 -6.21
N LEU A 106 -8.28 -1.17 -6.42
CA LEU A 106 -7.29 -1.21 -5.36
C LEU A 106 -6.48 0.09 -5.34
N ALA A 107 -6.20 0.58 -4.15
CA ALA A 107 -5.27 1.68 -3.96
C ALA A 107 -4.35 1.36 -2.79
N GLY A 108 -3.05 1.49 -2.98
CA GLY A 108 -2.08 1.17 -1.95
C GLY A 108 -0.90 2.14 -1.91
N MET A 109 -0.17 2.08 -0.81
CA MET A 109 1.02 2.89 -0.58
C MET A 109 2.17 1.98 -0.14
N ARG A 110 3.39 2.20 -0.66
CA ARG A 110 4.60 1.47 -0.34
C ARG A 110 4.40 -0.04 -0.50
N LEU A 111 4.68 -0.85 0.54
CA LEU A 111 4.44 -2.29 0.49
C LEU A 111 2.97 -2.63 0.24
N GLY A 112 2.03 -1.85 0.77
CA GLY A 112 0.60 -2.03 0.49
C GLY A 112 0.25 -1.84 -1.00
N ALA A 113 0.92 -0.92 -1.71
CA ALA A 113 0.76 -0.77 -3.15
C ALA A 113 1.28 -2.02 -3.90
N THR A 114 2.39 -2.57 -3.44
CA THR A 114 2.95 -3.81 -4.01
C THR A 114 2.00 -4.99 -3.81
N LEU A 115 1.45 -5.14 -2.59
CA LEU A 115 0.46 -6.18 -2.29
C LEU A 115 -0.82 -6.02 -3.12
N ALA A 116 -1.27 -4.78 -3.34
CA ALA A 116 -2.38 -4.48 -4.23
C ALA A 116 -2.09 -4.93 -5.69
N ALA A 117 -0.88 -4.68 -6.19
CA ALA A 117 -0.47 -5.14 -7.52
C ALA A 117 -0.37 -6.67 -7.61
N LEU A 118 0.18 -7.34 -6.58
CA LEU A 118 0.25 -8.80 -6.50
C LEU A 118 -1.15 -9.43 -6.51
N ALA A 119 -2.06 -8.93 -5.68
CA ALA A 119 -3.43 -9.43 -5.62
C ALA A 119 -4.22 -9.11 -6.91
N GLY A 120 -3.94 -7.99 -7.55
CA GLY A 120 -4.56 -7.56 -8.80
C GLY A 120 -4.11 -8.35 -10.02
N ALA A 121 -2.98 -9.07 -9.93
CA ALA A 121 -2.52 -9.96 -10.99
C ALA A 121 -3.45 -11.17 -11.21
N ASP A 122 -4.14 -11.60 -10.14
CA ASP A 122 -4.98 -12.79 -10.11
C ASP A 122 -6.49 -12.48 -10.10
N ALA A 123 -6.87 -11.19 -10.19
CA ALA A 123 -8.27 -10.79 -10.09
C ALA A 123 -8.61 -9.62 -11.02
N PRO A 124 -9.82 -9.57 -11.59
CA PRO A 124 -10.27 -8.42 -12.36
C PRO A 124 -10.40 -7.19 -11.46
N LEU A 125 -9.82 -6.07 -11.90
CA LEU A 125 -9.87 -4.78 -11.22
C LEU A 125 -10.50 -3.71 -12.11
N ALA A 126 -11.25 -2.78 -11.49
CA ALA A 126 -11.69 -1.56 -12.16
C ALA A 126 -10.52 -0.58 -12.37
N ALA A 127 -9.64 -0.47 -11.39
CA ALA A 127 -8.46 0.40 -11.44
C ALA A 127 -7.44 -0.01 -10.37
N LEU A 128 -6.17 0.39 -10.57
CA LEU A 128 -5.08 0.15 -9.62
C LEU A 128 -4.28 1.44 -9.38
N LEU A 129 -4.27 1.94 -8.16
CA LEU A 129 -3.49 3.09 -7.75
C LEU A 129 -2.31 2.65 -6.89
N LEU A 130 -1.10 2.92 -7.35
CA LEU A 130 0.16 2.54 -6.72
C LEU A 130 0.92 3.79 -6.26
N TRP A 131 0.88 4.08 -4.97
CA TRP A 131 1.61 5.22 -4.41
C TRP A 131 2.98 4.77 -3.92
N ASP A 132 4.03 5.13 -4.66
CA ASP A 132 5.44 4.74 -4.43
C ASP A 132 5.60 3.26 -4.04
N PRO A 133 5.15 2.30 -4.86
CA PRO A 133 5.22 0.88 -4.52
C PRO A 133 6.66 0.40 -4.32
N VAL A 134 6.83 -0.59 -3.48
CA VAL A 134 8.08 -1.33 -3.32
C VAL A 134 8.30 -2.20 -4.55
N VAL A 135 9.28 -1.85 -5.39
CA VAL A 135 9.61 -2.62 -6.60
C VAL A 135 10.55 -3.77 -6.32
N ASP A 136 11.50 -3.56 -5.42
CA ASP A 136 12.55 -4.51 -5.05
C ASP A 136 12.58 -4.66 -3.53
N GLY A 137 12.24 -5.83 -3.04
CA GLY A 137 12.09 -6.05 -1.61
C GLY A 137 13.41 -6.09 -0.85
N ALA A 138 14.53 -6.49 -1.50
CA ALA A 138 15.83 -6.41 -0.87
C ALA A 138 16.26 -4.95 -0.63
N THR A 139 15.91 -4.06 -1.53
CA THR A 139 16.09 -2.61 -1.34
C THR A 139 15.22 -2.10 -0.21
N PHE A 140 13.96 -2.52 -0.15
CA PHE A 140 13.04 -2.14 0.93
C PHE A 140 13.52 -2.61 2.31
N LEU A 141 14.03 -3.83 2.42
CA LEU A 141 14.64 -4.30 3.68
C LEU A 141 15.80 -3.41 4.14
N ARG A 142 16.63 -2.94 3.21
CA ARG A 142 17.70 -1.97 3.54
C ARG A 142 17.13 -0.62 3.97
N GLU A 143 16.06 -0.14 3.33
CA GLU A 143 15.37 1.09 3.75
C GLU A 143 14.86 0.96 5.20
N LEU A 144 14.21 -0.16 5.55
CA LEU A 144 13.75 -0.45 6.90
C LEU A 144 14.91 -0.52 7.91
N GLN A 145 16.03 -1.17 7.56
CA GLN A 145 17.22 -1.22 8.42
C GLN A 145 17.81 0.19 8.68
N VAL A 146 17.86 1.02 7.64
CA VAL A 146 18.33 2.42 7.78
C VAL A 146 17.40 3.22 8.66
N ALA A 147 16.07 3.08 8.47
CA ALA A 147 15.06 3.77 9.29
C ALA A 147 15.17 3.36 10.77
N HIS A 148 15.19 2.06 11.03
CA HIS A 148 15.37 1.51 12.38
C HIS A 148 16.65 2.02 13.06
N TRP A 149 17.79 2.02 12.35
CA TRP A 149 19.05 2.54 12.87
C TRP A 149 18.98 4.05 13.18
N ARG A 150 18.34 4.85 12.33
CA ARG A 150 18.17 6.30 12.55
C ARG A 150 17.37 6.59 13.81
N GLU A 151 16.34 5.81 14.06
CA GLU A 151 15.46 5.95 15.22
C GLU A 151 16.13 5.50 16.51
N THR A 152 16.74 4.32 16.51
CA THR A 152 17.35 3.73 17.70
C THR A 152 18.71 4.32 18.04
N LYS A 153 19.45 4.86 17.04
CA LYS A 153 20.84 5.35 17.16
C LYS A 153 21.77 4.35 17.86
N THR A 154 21.44 3.06 17.79
CA THR A 154 22.22 1.99 18.38
C THR A 154 23.29 1.51 17.42
N GLY A 155 24.58 1.69 17.83
CA GLY A 155 25.71 1.23 17.05
C GLY A 155 26.23 2.23 16.00
N ALA A 156 27.26 1.83 15.27
CA ALA A 156 27.78 2.59 14.11
C ALA A 156 26.79 2.51 12.94
N PRO A 157 26.72 3.55 12.09
CA PRO A 157 25.96 3.44 10.86
C PRO A 157 26.44 2.21 10.09
N PRO A 158 25.54 1.35 9.65
CA PRO A 158 25.95 0.10 9.03
C PRO A 158 26.66 0.40 7.71
N ALA A 159 27.96 0.19 7.67
CA ALA A 159 28.72 0.17 6.42
C ALA A 159 28.33 -1.05 5.56
N ALA A 160 27.88 -2.13 6.23
CA ALA A 160 27.25 -3.29 5.63
C ALA A 160 26.19 -3.80 6.62
N PHE A 161 24.97 -4.04 6.17
CA PHE A 161 23.93 -4.67 6.96
C PHE A 161 24.08 -6.19 6.91
N ASP A 162 25.11 -6.71 7.57
CA ASP A 162 25.42 -8.15 7.57
C ASP A 162 24.48 -8.95 8.48
N ALA A 163 23.89 -8.30 9.49
CA ALA A 163 22.92 -8.94 10.37
C ALA A 163 21.52 -8.91 9.75
N PRO A 164 20.73 -10.00 9.87
CA PRO A 164 19.36 -10.01 9.42
C PRO A 164 18.50 -9.03 10.22
N LEU A 165 17.64 -8.29 9.54
CA LEU A 165 16.63 -7.43 10.17
C LEU A 165 15.61 -8.31 10.88
N THR A 166 15.51 -8.22 12.20
CA THR A 166 14.52 -8.93 13.03
C THR A 166 13.43 -8.01 13.54
N GLU A 167 13.69 -6.71 13.49
CA GLU A 167 12.77 -5.66 13.93
C GLU A 167 12.98 -4.40 13.09
N ALA A 168 11.89 -3.74 12.72
CA ALA A 168 11.89 -2.46 12.02
C ALA A 168 11.07 -1.45 12.84
N SER A 169 11.75 -0.53 13.57
CA SER A 169 11.12 0.55 14.34
C SER A 169 9.97 0.06 15.24
N GLY A 170 10.24 -0.96 16.07
CA GLY A 170 9.26 -1.55 17.00
C GLY A 170 8.36 -2.64 16.38
N PHE A 171 8.47 -2.93 15.10
CA PHE A 171 7.68 -3.96 14.42
C PHE A 171 8.55 -5.19 14.13
N PRO A 172 8.18 -6.39 14.58
CA PRO A 172 8.92 -7.61 14.29
C PRO A 172 8.93 -7.91 12.78
N VAL A 173 10.07 -8.37 12.30
CA VAL A 173 10.26 -8.87 10.93
C VAL A 173 10.68 -10.34 11.04
N GLY A 174 9.70 -11.24 11.07
CA GLY A 174 9.93 -12.67 11.14
C GLY A 174 10.75 -13.20 9.97
N ASP A 175 11.38 -14.36 10.17
CA ASP A 175 12.24 -14.97 9.16
C ASP A 175 11.53 -15.17 7.81
N ARG A 176 10.28 -15.63 7.87
CA ARG A 176 9.47 -15.89 6.68
C ARG A 176 9.16 -14.62 5.89
N LEU A 177 8.72 -13.56 6.59
CA LEU A 177 8.46 -12.26 5.96
C LEU A 177 9.73 -11.68 5.35
N ARG A 178 10.85 -11.80 6.06
CA ARG A 178 12.15 -11.33 5.57
C ARG A 178 12.59 -12.06 4.31
N ASP A 179 12.41 -13.38 4.26
CA ASP A 179 12.78 -14.19 3.10
C ASP A 179 11.83 -13.89 1.91
N ASP A 180 10.53 -13.76 2.16
CA ASP A 180 9.55 -13.33 1.15
C ASP A 180 9.92 -11.94 0.58
N LEU A 181 10.27 -10.97 1.45
CA LEU A 181 10.72 -9.65 1.03
C LEU A 181 12.02 -9.69 0.22
N ARG A 182 13.01 -10.53 0.59
CA ARG A 182 14.23 -10.69 -0.21
C ARG A 182 13.94 -11.20 -1.61
N ALA A 183 12.97 -12.07 -1.76
CA ALA A 183 12.58 -12.64 -3.04
C ALA A 183 11.63 -11.75 -3.86
N LEU A 184 11.08 -10.70 -3.23
CA LEU A 184 10.11 -9.83 -3.87
C LEU A 184 10.73 -9.03 -5.00
N ASP A 185 10.20 -9.22 -6.21
CA ASP A 185 10.48 -8.43 -7.40
C ASP A 185 9.16 -8.14 -8.13
N LEU A 186 8.64 -6.92 -7.98
CA LEU A 186 7.37 -6.53 -8.61
C LEU A 186 7.42 -6.59 -10.14
N ARG A 187 8.62 -6.57 -10.75
CA ARG A 187 8.80 -6.70 -12.21
C ARG A 187 8.35 -8.06 -12.74
N ALA A 188 8.36 -9.09 -11.87
CA ALA A 188 7.90 -10.43 -12.23
C ALA A 188 6.35 -10.54 -12.25
N THR A 189 5.63 -9.57 -11.66
CA THR A 189 4.18 -9.61 -11.52
C THR A 189 3.49 -9.30 -12.86
N PRO A 190 2.66 -10.20 -13.38
CA PRO A 190 1.86 -9.94 -14.57
C PRO A 190 0.64 -9.11 -14.18
N LEU A 191 0.50 -7.90 -14.69
CA LEU A 191 -0.75 -7.15 -14.60
C LEU A 191 -1.57 -7.31 -15.89
N ASP A 192 -2.89 -7.30 -15.76
CA ASP A 192 -3.80 -7.24 -16.90
C ASP A 192 -3.63 -5.90 -17.61
N ARG A 193 -3.50 -5.95 -18.95
CA ARG A 193 -3.30 -4.78 -19.82
C ARG A 193 -4.51 -3.84 -19.84
N ASP A 194 -5.70 -4.35 -19.55
CA ASP A 194 -6.95 -3.59 -19.64
C ASP A 194 -7.28 -2.84 -18.35
N VAL A 195 -6.49 -3.06 -17.28
CA VAL A 195 -6.66 -2.35 -15.99
C VAL A 195 -5.98 -0.97 -16.07
N PRO A 196 -6.71 0.13 -15.84
CA PRO A 196 -6.09 1.45 -15.65
C PRO A 196 -5.16 1.45 -14.42
N VAL A 197 -3.89 1.84 -14.62
CA VAL A 197 -2.90 1.89 -13.54
C VAL A 197 -2.39 3.31 -13.38
N LEU A 198 -2.49 3.86 -12.16
CA LEU A 198 -1.80 5.08 -11.78
C LEU A 198 -0.58 4.73 -10.93
N TRP A 199 0.59 5.18 -11.38
CA TRP A 199 1.76 5.30 -10.52
C TRP A 199 1.81 6.71 -9.96
N ALA A 200 1.48 6.85 -8.68
CA ALA A 200 1.57 8.10 -7.95
C ALA A 200 2.96 8.20 -7.31
N GLY A 201 3.77 9.13 -7.77
CA GLY A 201 5.13 9.35 -7.26
C GLY A 201 5.18 10.55 -6.32
N THR A 202 5.79 10.39 -5.14
CA THR A 202 6.02 11.49 -4.21
C THR A 202 7.06 12.46 -4.75
N GLN A 203 6.80 13.76 -4.69
CA GLN A 203 7.81 14.78 -4.96
C GLN A 203 8.75 14.87 -3.76
N ARG A 204 9.97 14.39 -3.93
CA ARG A 204 11.02 14.55 -2.91
C ARG A 204 11.67 15.90 -3.04
N SER A 205 11.83 16.61 -1.91
CA SER A 205 12.65 17.80 -1.84
C SER A 205 14.12 17.43 -2.13
N ALA A 206 14.83 18.31 -2.84
CA ALA A 206 16.20 18.08 -3.27
C ALA A 206 17.24 18.01 -2.11
N GLU A 207 16.80 18.22 -0.88
CA GLU A 207 17.65 18.22 0.31
C GLU A 207 17.54 16.91 1.07
N GLY A 208 18.50 16.02 0.88
CA GLY A 208 18.86 14.98 1.86
C GLY A 208 18.22 13.61 1.74
N ALA A 209 17.34 13.34 0.82
CA ALA A 209 16.76 12.00 0.65
C ALA A 209 17.53 11.18 -0.39
N SER A 210 18.00 10.00 -0.02
CA SER A 210 18.45 9.00 -0.99
C SER A 210 17.26 8.71 -1.92
N VAL A 211 17.38 9.11 -3.19
CA VAL A 211 16.41 8.74 -4.23
C VAL A 211 16.31 7.22 -4.22
N PRO A 212 15.12 6.60 -4.03
CA PRO A 212 15.00 5.19 -4.37
C PRO A 212 15.44 5.09 -5.81
N ALA A 213 16.32 4.15 -6.09
CA ALA A 213 16.93 4.03 -7.39
C ALA A 213 15.85 4.15 -8.47
N ALA A 214 15.89 5.18 -9.29
CA ALA A 214 15.00 5.33 -10.44
C ALA A 214 15.06 4.07 -11.34
N ALA A 215 16.19 3.38 -11.30
CA ALA A 215 16.44 2.17 -12.08
C ALA A 215 15.44 1.01 -11.86
N PRO A 216 15.04 0.59 -10.65
CA PRO A 216 14.03 -0.46 -10.48
C PRO A 216 12.65 -0.05 -10.99
N ARG A 217 12.22 1.19 -10.70
CA ARG A 217 10.96 1.74 -11.21
C ARG A 217 10.95 1.78 -12.73
N ASP A 218 11.97 2.33 -13.33
CA ASP A 218 12.03 2.51 -14.78
C ASP A 218 12.14 1.16 -15.51
N ALA A 219 12.79 0.16 -14.88
CA ALA A 219 12.79 -1.21 -15.37
C ALA A 219 11.41 -1.84 -15.31
N LEU A 220 10.69 -1.70 -14.19
CA LEU A 220 9.31 -2.17 -14.04
C LEU A 220 8.38 -1.54 -15.08
N LEU A 221 8.42 -0.22 -15.21
CA LEU A 221 7.58 0.50 -16.18
C LEU A 221 7.85 0.10 -17.62
N ARG A 222 9.11 -0.23 -17.97
CA ARG A 222 9.44 -0.82 -19.28
C ARG A 222 8.81 -2.19 -19.43
N THR A 223 8.99 -3.08 -18.44
CA THR A 223 8.43 -4.44 -18.48
C THR A 223 6.91 -4.43 -18.62
N TRP A 224 6.21 -3.58 -17.88
CA TRP A 224 4.75 -3.47 -17.98
C TRP A 224 4.31 -2.88 -19.32
N ARG A 225 5.02 -1.86 -19.82
CA ARG A 225 4.76 -1.29 -21.14
C ARG A 225 4.97 -2.31 -22.27
N GLU A 226 6.02 -3.13 -22.20
CA GLU A 226 6.28 -4.22 -23.16
C GLU A 226 5.17 -5.29 -23.13
N ARG A 227 4.51 -5.47 -21.99
CA ARG A 227 3.35 -6.35 -21.83
C ARG A 227 2.02 -5.67 -22.21
N GLY A 228 2.05 -4.40 -22.61
CA GLY A 228 0.86 -3.65 -23.00
C GLY A 228 0.09 -2.99 -21.85
N VAL A 229 0.61 -3.03 -20.61
CA VAL A 229 -0.01 -2.33 -19.47
C VAL A 229 0.20 -0.82 -19.62
N ALA A 230 -0.90 -0.06 -19.66
CA ALA A 230 -0.85 1.39 -19.69
C ALA A 230 -0.74 1.95 -18.27
N VAL A 231 0.42 2.53 -17.93
CA VAL A 231 0.65 3.16 -16.63
C VAL A 231 0.70 4.67 -16.80
N GLU A 232 -0.22 5.36 -16.17
CA GLU A 232 -0.16 6.81 -15.98
C GLU A 232 0.81 7.15 -14.85
N LEU A 233 1.71 8.10 -15.10
CA LEU A 233 2.66 8.58 -14.10
C LEU A 233 2.23 9.95 -13.61
N GLN A 234 1.93 10.07 -12.33
CA GLN A 234 1.53 11.33 -11.74
C GLN A 234 2.41 11.68 -10.53
N PRO A 235 3.19 12.78 -10.59
CA PRO A 235 3.84 13.28 -9.40
C PRO A 235 2.78 13.86 -8.46
N LEU A 236 2.72 13.35 -7.23
CA LEU A 236 1.84 13.91 -6.21
C LEU A 236 2.53 15.08 -5.51
N PRO A 237 1.85 16.22 -5.31
CA PRO A 237 2.39 17.37 -4.58
C PRO A 237 2.35 17.10 -3.07
N ALA A 238 3.14 16.14 -2.61
CA ALA A 238 3.23 15.74 -1.22
C ALA A 238 4.64 15.26 -0.89
N PRO A 239 5.12 15.49 0.34
CA PRO A 239 6.27 14.78 0.88
C PRO A 239 5.94 13.32 1.09
N ALA A 240 6.96 12.49 1.40
CA ALA A 240 6.77 11.12 1.80
C ALA A 240 6.07 11.07 3.17
N VAL A 241 4.76 10.83 3.17
CA VAL A 241 3.93 10.85 4.40
C VAL A 241 4.22 9.67 5.34
N TRP A 242 5.04 8.74 4.90
CA TRP A 242 5.53 7.57 5.64
C TRP A 242 6.95 7.77 6.18
N GLU A 243 7.61 8.89 5.91
CA GLU A 243 8.90 9.27 6.50
C GLU A 243 8.66 10.23 7.66
N GLU A 244 9.43 10.09 8.73
CA GLU A 244 9.34 11.02 9.86
C GLU A 244 9.73 12.43 9.43
N ASP A 245 8.80 13.34 9.67
CA ASP A 245 9.12 14.75 9.93
C ASP A 245 8.72 15.02 11.39
N GLU A 246 9.68 15.18 12.27
CA GLU A 246 9.49 15.37 13.72
C GLU A 246 8.50 16.50 14.08
N GLN A 247 8.08 17.29 13.11
CA GLN A 247 7.25 18.48 13.31
C GLN A 247 5.87 18.45 12.62
N ARG A 248 5.55 17.42 11.77
CA ARG A 248 4.32 17.46 10.98
C ARG A 248 3.66 16.12 10.76
N VAL A 249 2.53 15.89 11.38
CA VAL A 249 1.56 14.89 10.89
C VAL A 249 0.89 15.46 9.64
N LEU A 250 1.34 15.06 8.47
CA LEU A 250 0.86 15.57 7.20
C LEU A 250 -0.31 14.74 6.67
N VAL A 251 -1.46 15.39 6.50
CA VAL A 251 -2.49 14.89 5.59
C VAL A 251 -2.32 15.66 4.27
N PRO A 252 -1.74 15.04 3.22
CA PRO A 252 -1.42 15.72 1.96
C PRO A 252 -2.67 15.91 1.12
N ARG A 253 -3.53 16.81 1.52
CA ARG A 253 -4.89 16.97 0.97
C ARG A 253 -4.90 17.10 -0.55
N LEU A 254 -4.03 17.92 -1.14
CA LEU A 254 -3.97 18.11 -2.59
C LEU A 254 -3.60 16.83 -3.34
N ALA A 255 -2.69 16.03 -2.77
CA ALA A 255 -2.30 14.74 -3.34
C ALA A 255 -3.46 13.74 -3.27
N LEU A 256 -4.16 13.68 -2.12
CA LEU A 256 -5.33 12.81 -1.94
C LEU A 256 -6.48 13.20 -2.87
N GLU A 257 -6.78 14.50 -3.01
CA GLU A 257 -7.79 15.00 -3.95
C GLU A 257 -7.41 14.68 -5.40
N SER A 258 -6.11 14.72 -5.74
CA SER A 258 -5.63 14.33 -7.07
C SER A 258 -5.81 12.84 -7.34
N ALA A 259 -5.49 12.00 -6.36
CA ALA A 259 -5.71 10.55 -6.42
C ALA A 259 -7.21 10.22 -6.56
N VAL A 260 -8.09 10.91 -5.81
CA VAL A 260 -9.55 10.73 -5.93
C VAL A 260 -10.05 11.12 -7.32
N ARG A 261 -9.61 12.28 -7.87
CA ARG A 261 -10.01 12.67 -9.24
C ARG A 261 -9.60 11.64 -10.28
N TRP A 262 -8.41 11.06 -10.15
CA TRP A 262 -8.00 9.99 -11.04
C TRP A 262 -8.89 8.75 -10.89
N MET A 263 -9.19 8.33 -9.66
CA MET A 263 -10.12 7.21 -9.41
C MET A 263 -11.51 7.46 -9.98
N GLU A 264 -12.03 8.71 -9.90
CA GLU A 264 -13.31 9.11 -10.49
C GLU A 264 -13.33 8.99 -12.02
N ALA A 265 -12.20 9.23 -12.66
CA ALA A 265 -12.07 9.13 -14.12
C ALA A 265 -11.86 7.69 -14.60
N ALA A 266 -11.21 6.84 -13.78
CA ALA A 266 -10.89 5.45 -14.11
C ALA A 266 -12.05 4.48 -13.82
N CYS A 267 -12.97 4.83 -12.89
CA CYS A 267 -14.11 4.04 -12.44
C CYS A 267 -15.44 4.78 -12.60
#